data_3f9fa3916af13d438d6746a1ea7107ae
#
_entry.id   3f9fa3916af13d438d6746a1ea7107ae
#
_cell.length_a   1.000
_cell.length_b   1.000
_cell.length_c   1.000
_cell.angle_alpha   90.00
_cell.angle_beta   90.00
_cell.angle_gamma   90.00
#
_symmetry.space_group_name_H-M   'P 1'
#
loop_
_entity.id
_entity.type
_entity.pdbx_description
1 polymer ?
#
loop_
_entity_poly.entity_id
_entity_poly.type
_entity_poly.pdbx_seq_one_letter_code
_entity_poly.pdbx_strand_id
1 'polypeptide(L)'
;MAEFRWYCLRAISGKELKVKEVLDAEIANGDLGKYVQQVVVPTEKVVSQKGNQKVIKEKVLFSSYVFVQCLVVSQTVKVGDKSVTVKKLAGEAQLQLSNTTNVVGFLCGRNSKMPESLPDDQIAAMLGNVDDKAEMETETEISFMVGETVQVNDGPFKDFDGIVEEVNTEKKKLKVMVKIFGRKTPLELNYDQVNKEA
;
A
#
# COMPACT_ATOMS: atom_id res chain seq x y z
N MET A 1 10.81 -25.57 -2.34
CA MET A 1 9.99 -24.66 -3.13
C MET A 1 10.46 -23.24 -2.85
N ALA A 2 10.55 -22.39 -3.86
CA ALA A 2 10.85 -20.98 -3.69
C ALA A 2 9.65 -20.33 -2.96
N GLU A 3 9.90 -19.58 -1.89
CA GLU A 3 8.87 -18.86 -1.15
C GLU A 3 8.99 -17.38 -1.47
N PHE A 4 7.87 -16.76 -1.84
CA PHE A 4 7.79 -15.35 -2.12
C PHE A 4 6.94 -14.68 -1.05
N ARG A 5 7.33 -13.45 -0.66
CA ARG A 5 6.56 -12.62 0.27
C ARG A 5 6.50 -11.18 -0.23
N TRP A 6 5.48 -10.50 0.20
CA TRP A 6 5.30 -9.10 -0.11
C TRP A 6 6.15 -8.19 0.77
N TYR A 7 6.74 -7.19 0.15
CA TYR A 7 7.46 -6.10 0.78
C TYR A 7 7.00 -4.76 0.24
N CYS A 8 7.21 -3.71 1.01
CA CYS A 8 6.87 -2.36 0.61
C CYS A 8 8.13 -1.53 0.38
N LEU A 9 8.22 -0.93 -0.79
CA LEU A 9 9.22 0.06 -1.13
C LEU A 9 8.66 1.47 -0.92
N ARG A 10 9.49 2.37 -0.42
CA ARG A 10 9.21 3.80 -0.42
C ARG A 10 9.77 4.41 -1.69
N ALA A 11 8.92 5.06 -2.46
CA ALA A 11 9.28 5.79 -3.65
C ALA A 11 9.14 7.31 -3.43
N ILE A 12 9.70 8.09 -4.33
CA ILE A 12 9.45 9.53 -4.38
C ILE A 12 7.99 9.74 -4.75
N SER A 13 7.28 10.59 -4.01
CA SER A 13 5.87 10.88 -4.22
C SER A 13 5.59 11.38 -5.65
N GLY A 14 4.60 10.79 -6.30
CA GLY A 14 4.25 11.04 -7.70
C GLY A 14 5.14 10.34 -8.73
N LYS A 15 6.06 9.47 -8.29
CA LYS A 15 6.92 8.65 -9.18
C LYS A 15 6.66 7.15 -9.04
N GLU A 16 5.64 6.75 -8.32
CA GLU A 16 5.31 5.35 -8.00
C GLU A 16 5.10 4.52 -9.26
N LEU A 17 4.30 5.02 -10.21
CA LEU A 17 4.05 4.35 -11.49
C LEU A 17 5.33 4.24 -12.34
N LYS A 18 6.19 5.26 -12.29
CA LYS A 18 7.47 5.21 -13.01
C LYS A 18 8.43 4.21 -12.40
N VAL A 19 8.44 4.07 -11.08
CA VAL A 19 9.20 3.00 -10.39
C VAL A 19 8.67 1.63 -10.82
N LYS A 20 7.35 1.46 -10.87
CA LYS A 20 6.75 0.21 -11.35
C LYS A 20 7.18 -0.12 -12.78
N GLU A 21 7.13 0.83 -13.72
CA GLU A 21 7.55 0.63 -15.11
C GLU A 21 9.01 0.19 -15.21
N VAL A 22 9.91 0.84 -14.45
CA VAL A 22 11.33 0.48 -14.43
C VAL A 22 11.53 -0.92 -13.88
N LEU A 23 10.88 -1.24 -12.77
CA LEU A 23 11.00 -2.57 -12.14
C LEU A 23 10.40 -3.66 -13.02
N ASP A 24 9.26 -3.44 -13.65
CA ASP A 24 8.64 -4.39 -14.59
C ASP A 24 9.58 -4.66 -15.80
N ALA A 25 10.25 -3.62 -16.30
CA ALA A 25 11.24 -3.77 -17.37
C ALA A 25 12.48 -4.56 -16.92
N GLU A 26 12.98 -4.32 -15.71
CA GLU A 26 14.09 -5.06 -15.11
C GLU A 26 13.73 -6.52 -14.81
N ILE A 27 12.50 -6.80 -14.41
CA ILE A 27 11.98 -8.17 -14.23
C ILE A 27 11.93 -8.90 -15.57
N ALA A 28 11.44 -8.23 -16.62
CA ALA A 28 11.29 -8.84 -17.94
C ALA A 28 12.62 -9.09 -18.66
N ASN A 29 13.59 -8.19 -18.53
CA ASN A 29 14.81 -8.17 -19.32
C ASN A 29 16.10 -8.44 -18.55
N GLY A 30 16.02 -8.45 -17.20
CA GLY A 30 17.19 -8.56 -16.32
C GLY A 30 17.15 -9.75 -15.36
N ASP A 31 18.13 -9.78 -14.48
CA ASP A 31 18.24 -10.81 -13.44
C ASP A 31 17.26 -10.61 -12.28
N LEU A 32 16.60 -9.46 -12.20
CA LEU A 32 15.65 -9.14 -11.12
C LEU A 32 14.46 -10.09 -11.10
N GLY A 33 14.01 -10.58 -12.26
CA GLY A 33 12.93 -11.57 -12.37
C GLY A 33 13.20 -12.92 -11.69
N LYS A 34 14.45 -13.23 -11.32
CA LYS A 34 14.79 -14.39 -10.51
C LYS A 34 14.42 -14.22 -9.04
N TYR A 35 14.34 -12.98 -8.58
CA TYR A 35 14.13 -12.62 -7.17
C TYR A 35 12.82 -11.89 -6.92
N VAL A 36 12.26 -11.26 -7.93
CA VAL A 36 11.00 -10.49 -7.84
C VAL A 36 10.01 -11.06 -8.83
N GLN A 37 8.86 -11.48 -8.32
CA GLN A 37 7.81 -12.08 -9.11
C GLN A 37 6.84 -11.03 -9.67
N GLN A 38 6.50 -10.03 -8.85
CA GLN A 38 5.47 -9.06 -9.18
C GLN A 38 5.73 -7.71 -8.51
N VAL A 39 5.36 -6.63 -9.21
CA VAL A 39 5.37 -5.26 -8.70
C VAL A 39 3.97 -4.66 -8.85
N VAL A 40 3.44 -4.11 -7.78
CA VAL A 40 2.09 -3.54 -7.74
C VAL A 40 2.10 -2.14 -7.13
N VAL A 41 1.42 -1.22 -7.81
CA VAL A 41 1.05 0.08 -7.29
C VAL A 41 -0.47 0.14 -7.33
N PRO A 42 -1.15 0.05 -6.18
CA PRO A 42 -2.60 0.15 -6.15
C PRO A 42 -3.07 1.52 -6.64
N THR A 43 -3.93 1.54 -7.64
CA THR A 43 -4.52 2.74 -8.23
C THR A 43 -6.04 2.63 -8.26
N GLU A 44 -6.71 3.75 -8.16
CA GLU A 44 -8.15 3.86 -8.40
C GLU A 44 -8.41 4.67 -9.69
N LYS A 45 -9.44 4.31 -10.41
CA LYS A 45 -9.89 5.08 -11.57
C LYS A 45 -10.83 6.18 -11.12
N VAL A 46 -10.38 7.42 -11.21
CA VAL A 46 -11.19 8.60 -10.85
C VAL A 46 -11.69 9.27 -12.13
N VAL A 47 -13.00 9.42 -12.24
CA VAL A 47 -13.59 10.18 -13.34
C VAL A 47 -13.47 11.67 -13.03
N SER A 48 -12.68 12.38 -13.81
CA SER A 48 -12.52 13.84 -13.70
C SER A 48 -13.21 14.51 -14.88
N GLN A 49 -14.05 15.51 -14.60
CA GLN A 49 -14.62 16.38 -15.63
C GLN A 49 -13.63 17.50 -15.96
N LYS A 50 -13.17 17.56 -17.20
CA LYS A 50 -12.43 18.69 -17.72
C LYS A 50 -13.24 19.31 -18.88
N GLY A 51 -14.02 20.35 -18.56
CA GLY A 51 -15.01 20.91 -19.50
C GLY A 51 -16.14 19.92 -19.77
N ASN A 52 -16.48 19.66 -21.03
CA ASN A 52 -17.57 18.76 -21.43
C ASN A 52 -17.11 17.31 -21.67
N GLN A 53 -15.87 16.96 -21.32
CA GLN A 53 -15.33 15.60 -21.51
C GLN A 53 -15.03 14.94 -20.17
N LYS A 54 -15.55 13.71 -20.00
CA LYS A 54 -15.16 12.83 -18.88
C LYS A 54 -13.81 12.23 -19.17
N VAL A 55 -12.83 12.52 -18.35
CA VAL A 55 -11.47 11.96 -18.44
C VAL A 55 -11.27 11.01 -17.26
N ILE A 56 -10.99 9.75 -17.54
CA ILE A 56 -10.62 8.76 -16.53
C ILE A 56 -9.15 8.98 -16.20
N LYS A 57 -8.85 9.27 -14.95
CA LYS A 57 -7.49 9.37 -14.43
C LYS A 57 -7.25 8.26 -13.42
N GLU A 58 -6.09 7.64 -13.51
CA GLU A 58 -5.62 6.72 -12.46
C GLU A 58 -4.96 7.54 -11.34
N LYS A 59 -5.46 7.37 -10.13
CA LYS A 59 -4.92 7.98 -8.94
C LYS A 59 -4.29 6.90 -8.08
N VAL A 60 -3.02 7.10 -7.67
CA VAL A 60 -2.33 6.18 -6.76
C VAL A 60 -2.97 6.25 -5.39
N LEU A 61 -3.40 5.11 -4.85
CA LEU A 61 -4.03 5.02 -3.54
C LEU A 61 -3.05 5.25 -2.40
N PHE A 62 -1.84 4.70 -2.52
CA PHE A 62 -0.79 4.84 -1.52
C PHE A 62 0.36 5.67 -2.08
N SER A 63 0.31 6.98 -1.89
CA SER A 63 1.39 7.86 -2.30
C SER A 63 2.71 7.46 -1.63
N SER A 64 3.77 7.39 -2.41
CA SER A 64 5.12 7.01 -2.00
C SER A 64 5.33 5.53 -1.68
N TYR A 65 4.38 4.65 -1.97
CA TYR A 65 4.52 3.22 -1.72
C TYR A 65 4.37 2.39 -2.99
N VAL A 66 5.27 1.42 -3.14
CA VAL A 66 5.27 0.41 -4.22
C VAL A 66 5.39 -0.95 -3.57
N PHE A 67 4.51 -1.88 -3.91
CA PHE A 67 4.50 -3.22 -3.35
C PHE A 67 5.20 -4.18 -4.29
N VAL A 68 6.09 -5.01 -3.74
CA VAL A 68 6.90 -5.97 -4.49
C VAL A 68 6.83 -7.35 -3.86
N GLN A 69 6.62 -8.36 -4.68
CA GLN A 69 6.64 -9.75 -4.23
C GLN A 69 8.01 -10.35 -4.51
N CYS A 70 8.77 -10.62 -3.44
CA CYS A 70 10.17 -10.99 -3.53
C CYS A 70 10.46 -12.37 -2.95
N LEU A 71 11.48 -13.01 -3.50
CA LEU A 71 12.02 -14.29 -3.04
C LEU A 71 12.57 -14.15 -1.61
N VAL A 72 12.19 -15.09 -0.77
CA VAL A 72 12.67 -15.20 0.61
C VAL A 72 13.65 -16.36 0.71
N VAL A 73 14.79 -16.10 1.32
CA VAL A 73 15.82 -17.09 1.61
C VAL A 73 15.84 -17.41 3.10
N SER A 74 16.01 -18.68 3.42
CA SER A 74 16.18 -19.12 4.80
C SER A 74 17.63 -18.92 5.23
N GLN A 75 17.85 -18.16 6.28
CA GLN A 75 19.17 -17.95 6.86
C GLN A 75 19.17 -18.39 8.31
N THR A 76 20.13 -19.26 8.67
CA THR A 76 20.31 -19.66 10.06
C THR A 76 21.17 -18.62 10.77
N VAL A 77 20.61 -18.00 11.79
CA VAL A 77 21.27 -17.01 12.64
C VAL A 77 21.47 -17.60 14.03
N LYS A 78 22.67 -17.47 14.58
CA LYS A 78 22.94 -17.84 15.98
C LYS A 78 22.48 -16.70 16.90
N VAL A 79 21.60 -17.00 17.83
CA VAL A 79 21.17 -16.10 18.90
C VAL A 79 21.54 -16.76 20.23
N GLY A 80 22.70 -16.37 20.79
CA GLY A 80 23.31 -17.09 21.91
C GLY A 80 23.72 -18.51 21.50
N ASP A 81 23.34 -19.51 22.30
CA ASP A 81 23.63 -20.94 22.04
C ASP A 81 22.60 -21.63 21.13
N LYS A 82 21.59 -20.90 20.66
CA LYS A 82 20.53 -21.45 19.80
C LYS A 82 20.68 -20.99 18.36
N SER A 83 20.58 -21.94 17.43
CA SER A 83 20.47 -21.63 15.99
C SER A 83 18.99 -21.45 15.65
N VAL A 84 18.63 -20.27 15.15
CA VAL A 84 17.28 -19.94 14.72
C VAL A 84 17.31 -19.70 13.21
N THR A 85 16.45 -20.42 12.47
CA THR A 85 16.28 -20.16 11.04
C THR A 85 15.29 -19.02 10.86
N VAL A 86 15.77 -17.91 10.29
CA VAL A 86 14.95 -16.76 9.93
C VAL A 86 14.81 -16.65 8.42
N LYS A 87 13.63 -16.29 7.97
CA LYS A 87 13.36 -16.02 6.56
C LYS A 87 13.62 -14.54 6.28
N LYS A 88 14.44 -14.25 5.31
CA LYS A 88 14.81 -12.89 4.93
C LYS A 88 14.66 -12.69 3.44
N LEU A 89 14.45 -11.46 3.03
CA LEU A 89 14.54 -11.03 1.65
C LEU A 89 15.91 -11.42 1.06
N ALA A 90 15.95 -11.93 -0.17
CA ALA A 90 17.18 -12.20 -0.88
C ALA A 90 18.04 -10.93 -1.00
N GLY A 91 19.32 -11.02 -0.65
CA GLY A 91 20.20 -9.84 -0.57
C GLY A 91 20.37 -9.14 -1.91
N GLU A 92 20.43 -9.90 -2.99
CA GLU A 92 20.50 -9.40 -4.36
C GLU A 92 19.24 -8.59 -4.72
N ALA A 93 18.06 -9.10 -4.41
CA ALA A 93 16.82 -8.38 -4.61
C ALA A 93 16.79 -7.08 -3.79
N GLN A 94 17.21 -7.14 -2.53
CA GLN A 94 17.27 -5.96 -1.67
C GLN A 94 18.18 -4.88 -2.26
N LEU A 95 19.35 -5.27 -2.75
CA LEU A 95 20.33 -4.34 -3.31
C LEU A 95 19.84 -3.69 -4.60
N GLN A 96 19.33 -4.50 -5.54
CA GLN A 96 18.83 -4.01 -6.83
C GLN A 96 17.62 -3.09 -6.65
N LEU A 97 16.64 -3.48 -5.85
CA LEU A 97 15.45 -2.69 -5.57
C LEU A 97 15.78 -1.36 -4.86
N SER A 98 16.74 -1.36 -3.94
CA SER A 98 17.16 -0.13 -3.25
C SER A 98 17.92 0.84 -4.16
N ASN A 99 18.58 0.34 -5.19
CA ASN A 99 19.33 1.14 -6.15
C ASN A 99 18.48 1.62 -7.34
N THR A 100 17.23 1.17 -7.45
CA THR A 100 16.32 1.58 -8.51
C THR A 100 16.02 3.08 -8.42
N THR A 101 16.01 3.75 -9.55
CA THR A 101 15.74 5.19 -9.65
C THR A 101 14.39 5.54 -9.04
N ASN A 102 14.34 6.60 -8.24
CA ASN A 102 13.19 7.10 -7.48
C ASN A 102 12.73 6.21 -6.31
N VAL A 103 13.45 5.16 -5.98
CA VAL A 103 13.26 4.38 -4.75
C VAL A 103 14.09 5.00 -3.63
N VAL A 104 13.47 5.22 -2.48
CA VAL A 104 14.12 5.74 -1.26
C VAL A 104 14.66 4.59 -0.41
N GLY A 105 14.00 3.43 -0.45
CA GLY A 105 14.36 2.24 0.29
C GLY A 105 13.17 1.40 0.69
N PHE A 106 13.41 0.34 1.45
CA PHE A 106 12.35 -0.52 1.98
C PHE A 106 11.66 0.08 3.21
N LEU A 107 10.41 -0.28 3.37
CA LEU A 107 9.71 -0.09 4.63
C LEU A 107 10.25 -1.12 5.64
N CYS A 108 10.84 -0.60 6.73
CA CYS A 108 11.42 -1.40 7.79
C CYS A 108 10.58 -1.31 9.06
N GLY A 109 10.62 -2.34 9.88
CA GLY A 109 9.97 -2.35 11.20
C GLY A 109 10.50 -1.24 12.13
N ARG A 110 9.73 -0.91 13.16
CA ARG A 110 9.93 0.25 14.04
C ARG A 110 11.33 0.30 14.69
N ASN A 111 11.94 -0.86 14.97
CA ASN A 111 13.26 -0.99 15.61
C ASN A 111 14.23 -1.83 14.77
N SER A 112 13.97 -2.04 13.49
CA SER A 112 14.77 -2.87 12.62
C SER A 112 15.15 -2.10 11.36
N LYS A 113 16.37 -2.30 10.89
CA LYS A 113 16.80 -1.86 9.55
C LYS A 113 16.50 -2.89 8.46
N MET A 114 15.84 -3.99 8.84
CA MET A 114 15.50 -5.05 7.90
C MET A 114 14.13 -4.81 7.30
N PRO A 115 13.96 -5.07 5.99
CA PRO A 115 12.65 -5.06 5.35
C PRO A 115 11.67 -5.98 6.06
N GLU A 116 10.47 -5.49 6.33
CA GLU A 116 9.40 -6.25 6.95
C GLU A 116 8.48 -6.81 5.86
N SER A 117 8.20 -8.11 5.94
CA SER A 117 7.25 -8.74 5.01
C SER A 117 5.82 -8.41 5.41
N LEU A 118 4.99 -8.19 4.40
CA LEU A 118 3.57 -7.94 4.55
C LEU A 118 2.78 -9.23 4.42
N PRO A 119 1.69 -9.40 5.18
CA PRO A 119 0.77 -10.52 5.02
C PRO A 119 0.09 -10.50 3.64
N ASP A 120 -0.09 -11.68 3.04
CA ASP A 120 -0.70 -11.81 1.71
C ASP A 120 -2.17 -11.37 1.70
N ASP A 121 -2.90 -11.61 2.79
CA ASP A 121 -4.28 -11.19 2.99
C ASP A 121 -4.47 -9.66 2.94
N GLN A 122 -3.54 -8.91 3.51
CA GLN A 122 -3.56 -7.44 3.45
C GLN A 122 -3.35 -6.94 2.02
N ILE A 123 -2.43 -7.53 1.29
CA ILE A 123 -2.20 -7.17 -0.11
C ILE A 123 -3.39 -7.57 -0.98
N ALA A 124 -3.95 -8.76 -0.77
CA ALA A 124 -5.13 -9.23 -1.50
C ALA A 124 -6.34 -8.32 -1.25
N ALA A 125 -6.55 -7.88 0.00
CA ALA A 125 -7.61 -6.91 0.32
C ALA A 125 -7.40 -5.56 -0.37
N MET A 126 -6.15 -5.10 -0.48
CA MET A 126 -5.81 -3.85 -1.19
C MET A 126 -6.01 -3.94 -2.70
N LEU A 127 -5.76 -5.12 -3.29
CA LEU A 127 -5.88 -5.35 -4.73
C LEU A 127 -7.31 -5.77 -5.14
N GLY A 128 -7.99 -6.55 -4.30
CA GLY A 128 -9.32 -7.10 -4.60
C GLY A 128 -10.44 -6.07 -4.60
N ASN A 129 -10.24 -4.91 -3.99
CA ASN A 129 -11.24 -3.84 -3.94
C ASN A 129 -11.13 -2.83 -5.11
N VAL A 130 -10.22 -3.05 -6.06
CA VAL A 130 -10.01 -2.13 -7.19
C VAL A 130 -10.99 -2.41 -8.35
N ASP A 131 -11.55 -3.62 -8.45
CA ASP A 131 -12.33 -4.02 -9.62
C ASP A 131 -13.87 -3.89 -9.49
N ASP A 132 -14.41 -3.60 -8.32
CA ASP A 132 -15.86 -3.77 -8.07
C ASP A 132 -16.68 -2.52 -7.73
N LYS A 133 -16.25 -1.30 -8.04
CA LYS A 133 -17.17 -0.15 -7.81
C LYS A 133 -17.18 0.92 -8.89
N ALA A 134 -17.97 0.64 -9.91
CA ALA A 134 -18.84 1.63 -10.51
C ALA A 134 -20.27 1.30 -10.02
N GLU A 135 -20.94 2.30 -9.42
CA GLU A 135 -22.36 2.33 -9.02
C GLU A 135 -22.69 1.96 -7.57
N MET A 136 -22.87 2.99 -6.72
CA MET A 136 -24.13 3.29 -6.03
C MET A 136 -23.95 4.48 -5.08
N GLU A 137 -24.56 5.60 -5.46
CA GLU A 137 -24.81 6.72 -4.55
C GLU A 137 -26.01 6.38 -3.65
N THR A 138 -25.79 6.35 -2.35
CA THR A 138 -26.88 6.51 -1.37
C THR A 138 -26.49 7.57 -0.35
N GLU A 139 -27.31 8.62 -0.32
CA GLU A 139 -27.19 9.70 0.65
C GLU A 139 -27.57 9.19 2.05
N THR A 140 -26.62 9.26 2.95
CA THR A 140 -26.89 9.19 4.39
C THR A 140 -26.17 10.35 5.07
N GLU A 141 -26.91 11.25 5.68
CA GLU A 141 -26.36 12.32 6.52
C GLU A 141 -25.79 11.71 7.81
N ILE A 142 -24.53 11.32 7.78
CA ILE A 142 -23.80 10.90 8.97
C ILE A 142 -22.83 12.04 9.30
N SER A 143 -23.02 12.70 10.44
CA SER A 143 -22.09 13.72 10.93
C SER A 143 -20.95 13.07 11.69
N PHE A 144 -19.72 13.29 11.27
CA PHE A 144 -18.51 12.86 11.95
C PHE A 144 -17.88 14.00 12.75
N MET A 145 -17.21 13.67 13.85
CA MET A 145 -16.47 14.64 14.67
C MET A 145 -14.98 14.37 14.61
N VAL A 146 -14.17 15.42 14.70
CA VAL A 146 -12.72 15.30 14.82
C VAL A 146 -12.36 14.57 16.10
N GLY A 147 -11.48 13.57 16.01
CA GLY A 147 -11.10 12.70 17.13
C GLY A 147 -11.95 11.43 17.28
N GLU A 148 -12.97 11.26 16.47
CA GLU A 148 -13.84 10.07 16.47
C GLU A 148 -13.13 8.88 15.82
N THR A 149 -13.27 7.69 16.41
CA THR A 149 -12.78 6.46 15.82
C THR A 149 -13.79 5.96 14.78
N VAL A 150 -13.30 5.67 13.60
CA VAL A 150 -14.09 5.18 12.47
C VAL A 150 -13.43 3.96 11.86
N GLN A 151 -14.23 3.04 11.39
CA GLN A 151 -13.78 1.90 10.60
C GLN A 151 -14.07 2.15 9.13
N VAL A 152 -13.07 1.89 8.29
CA VAL A 152 -13.25 2.00 6.85
C VAL A 152 -14.06 0.80 6.36
N ASN A 153 -15.21 1.05 5.75
CA ASN A 153 -16.12 0.00 5.28
C ASN A 153 -15.99 -0.29 3.79
N ASP A 154 -15.29 0.58 3.06
CA ASP A 154 -15.17 0.49 1.62
C ASP A 154 -13.79 0.92 1.10
N GLY A 155 -13.42 0.37 -0.05
CA GLY A 155 -12.14 0.65 -0.71
C GLY A 155 -11.03 -0.29 -0.25
N PRO A 156 -9.79 0.02 -0.67
CA PRO A 156 -8.61 -0.82 -0.41
C PRO A 156 -8.18 -0.85 1.07
N PHE A 157 -8.80 -0.01 1.89
CA PHE A 157 -8.54 0.11 3.34
C PHE A 157 -9.68 -0.46 4.19
N LYS A 158 -10.57 -1.24 3.58
CA LYS A 158 -11.67 -1.89 4.29
C LYS A 158 -11.16 -2.62 5.53
N ASP A 159 -11.92 -2.53 6.62
CA ASP A 159 -11.62 -3.14 7.92
C ASP A 159 -10.43 -2.53 8.68
N PHE A 160 -9.88 -1.39 8.21
CA PHE A 160 -8.90 -0.64 8.98
C PHE A 160 -9.58 0.41 9.86
N ASP A 161 -9.10 0.50 11.11
CA ASP A 161 -9.54 1.50 12.05
C ASP A 161 -8.72 2.79 11.90
N GLY A 162 -9.39 3.92 12.00
CA GLY A 162 -8.76 5.21 11.90
C GLY A 162 -9.39 6.25 12.82
N ILE A 163 -8.69 7.34 13.03
CA ILE A 163 -9.15 8.49 13.81
C ILE A 163 -9.35 9.65 12.86
N VAL A 164 -10.52 10.28 12.94
CA VAL A 164 -10.85 11.46 12.14
C VAL A 164 -9.99 12.65 12.59
N GLU A 165 -9.16 13.17 11.70
CA GLU A 165 -8.36 14.39 11.93
C GLU A 165 -9.05 15.66 11.46
N GLU A 166 -9.76 15.57 10.34
CA GLU A 166 -10.41 16.73 9.73
C GLU A 166 -11.71 16.28 9.03
N VAL A 167 -12.73 17.11 9.14
CA VAL A 167 -14.04 16.91 8.52
C VAL A 167 -14.29 18.02 7.51
N ASN A 168 -14.44 17.67 6.24
CA ASN A 168 -14.84 18.63 5.20
C ASN A 168 -16.31 18.38 4.81
N THR A 169 -17.19 19.14 5.42
CA THR A 169 -18.63 19.02 5.21
C THR A 169 -19.07 19.49 3.82
N GLU A 170 -18.37 20.47 3.22
CA GLU A 170 -18.71 20.97 1.89
C GLU A 170 -18.46 19.93 0.78
N LYS A 171 -17.40 19.12 0.94
CA LYS A 171 -17.02 18.09 -0.02
C LYS A 171 -17.46 16.70 0.41
N LYS A 172 -18.15 16.56 1.55
CA LYS A 172 -18.54 15.28 2.19
C LYS A 172 -17.32 14.33 2.34
N LYS A 173 -16.17 14.86 2.76
CA LYS A 173 -14.91 14.13 2.90
C LYS A 173 -14.35 14.20 4.31
N LEU A 174 -13.69 13.11 4.70
CA LEU A 174 -12.99 12.98 5.97
C LEU A 174 -11.51 12.77 5.72
N LYS A 175 -10.68 13.41 6.51
CA LYS A 175 -9.28 13.05 6.62
C LYS A 175 -9.12 12.16 7.85
N VAL A 176 -8.85 10.89 7.61
CA VAL A 176 -8.76 9.87 8.65
C VAL A 176 -7.32 9.41 8.77
N MET A 177 -6.81 9.37 9.98
CA MET A 177 -5.49 8.83 10.29
C MET A 177 -5.63 7.33 10.55
N VAL A 178 -5.28 6.53 9.56
CA VAL A 178 -5.34 5.07 9.63
C VAL A 178 -3.97 4.49 9.95
N LYS A 179 -3.95 3.44 10.75
CA LYS A 179 -2.70 2.75 11.10
C LYS A 179 -2.44 1.62 10.09
N ILE A 180 -1.63 1.90 9.08
CA ILE A 180 -1.27 0.95 8.03
C ILE A 180 0.15 0.46 8.29
N PHE A 181 0.35 -0.84 8.38
CA PHE A 181 1.66 -1.47 8.64
C PHE A 181 2.42 -0.87 9.84
N GLY A 182 1.69 -0.56 10.91
CA GLY A 182 2.27 0.05 12.11
C GLY A 182 2.60 1.54 12.00
N ARG A 183 2.28 2.19 10.87
CA ARG A 183 2.47 3.63 10.64
C ARG A 183 1.15 4.35 10.52
N LYS A 184 1.11 5.55 11.08
CA LYS A 184 -0.04 6.46 10.90
C LYS A 184 0.02 7.06 9.51
N THR A 185 -1.00 6.83 8.70
CA THR A 185 -1.11 7.32 7.32
C THR A 185 -2.41 8.11 7.19
N PRO A 186 -2.36 9.38 6.80
CA PRO A 186 -3.56 10.16 6.55
C PRO A 186 -4.22 9.71 5.24
N LEU A 187 -5.51 9.42 5.30
CA LEU A 187 -6.34 9.07 4.15
C LEU A 187 -7.48 10.06 4.02
N GLU A 188 -7.79 10.44 2.81
CA GLU A 188 -8.97 11.21 2.47
C GLU A 188 -10.05 10.26 1.97
N LEU A 189 -11.13 10.13 2.74
CA LEU A 189 -12.23 9.20 2.50
C LEU A 189 -13.55 9.98 2.40
N ASN A 190 -14.52 9.46 1.64
CA ASN A 190 -15.86 9.99 1.62
C ASN A 190 -16.64 9.49 2.85
N TYR A 191 -17.71 10.17 3.20
CA TYR A 191 -18.57 9.82 4.35
C TYR A 191 -19.19 8.42 4.24
N ASP A 192 -19.47 7.96 3.01
CA ASP A 192 -20.01 6.64 2.70
C ASP A 192 -18.99 5.49 2.85
N GLN A 193 -17.70 5.83 2.90
CA GLN A 193 -16.60 4.86 2.99
C GLN A 193 -16.18 4.53 4.42
N VAL A 194 -16.82 5.14 5.42
CA VAL A 194 -16.49 4.94 6.83
C VAL A 194 -17.75 4.74 7.68
N ASN A 195 -17.63 3.87 8.67
CA ASN A 195 -18.63 3.65 9.70
C ASN A 195 -18.10 4.14 11.04
N LYS A 196 -18.98 4.67 11.87
CA LYS A 196 -18.64 4.94 13.27
C LYS A 196 -18.46 3.62 14.00
N GLU A 197 -17.36 3.50 14.70
CA GLU A 197 -17.21 2.44 15.68
C GLU A 197 -18.05 2.81 16.92
N ALA A 198 -19.00 1.93 17.24
CA ALA A 198 -19.90 2.12 18.36
C ALA A 198 -19.19 1.81 19.70
#